data_f3486457b7ac5b53036f4c08b4f9c1f6
#
_entry.id   f3486457b7ac5b53036f4c08b4f9c1f6
#
_cell.length_a   1.000
_cell.length_b   1.000
_cell.length_c   1.000
_cell.angle_alpha   90.00
_cell.angle_beta   90.00
_cell.angle_gamma   90.00
#
_symmetry.space_group_name_H-M   'P 1'
#
loop_
_entity.id
_entity.type
_entity.pdbx_description
1 polymer ?
#
loop_
_entity_poly.entity_id
_entity_poly.type
_entity_poly.pdbx_seq_one_letter_code
_entity_poly.pdbx_strand_id
1 'polypeptide(L)'
;AALNNYVALHFASRHMSWLHCMWGIGASVGPYIMGAALSTNAGWHMGYRVIGLIQIVLTAIILLSLPLWKSAAANAEAQTKASAKALTLKEIFRIPGVKAVLITFFCYCSLEQTTGLWASSYLVLAKGIAPETAAGFASLFFIGITAGRALCGFLTLKWNDTQMVRIGVVT
;
A
#
# COMPACT_ATOMS: atom_id res chain seq x y z
N ALA A 1 -1.50 5.65 -8.36
CA ALA A 1 -0.45 5.79 -9.39
C ALA A 1 0.17 7.18 -9.40
N ALA A 2 -0.61 8.28 -9.53
CA ALA A 2 -0.09 9.64 -9.64
C ALA A 2 0.78 10.08 -8.43
N LEU A 3 0.31 9.85 -7.20
CA LEU A 3 1.05 10.20 -5.99
C LEU A 3 2.37 9.42 -5.88
N ASN A 4 2.37 8.13 -6.19
CA ASN A 4 3.59 7.31 -6.18
C ASN A 4 4.62 7.83 -7.18
N ASN A 5 4.17 8.18 -8.40
CA ASN A 5 5.05 8.75 -9.42
C ASN A 5 5.64 10.11 -8.97
N TYR A 6 4.81 10.97 -8.38
CA TYR A 6 5.25 12.25 -7.86
C TYR A 6 6.31 12.08 -6.76
N VAL A 7 6.06 11.18 -5.78
CA VAL A 7 7.02 10.90 -4.70
C VAL A 7 8.31 10.27 -5.25
N ALA A 8 8.22 9.36 -6.21
CA ALA A 8 9.40 8.72 -6.81
C ALA A 8 10.31 9.71 -7.56
N LEU A 9 9.73 10.74 -8.19
CA LEU A 9 10.48 11.72 -8.96
C LEU A 9 11.06 12.86 -8.11
N HIS A 10 10.44 13.20 -6.97
CA HIS A 10 10.76 14.42 -6.23
C HIS A 10 11.31 14.17 -4.82
N PHE A 11 11.22 12.93 -4.31
CA PHE A 11 11.59 12.60 -2.94
C PHE A 11 12.50 11.37 -2.86
N ALA A 12 13.19 11.20 -1.74
CA ALA A 12 14.03 10.03 -1.48
C ALA A 12 13.19 8.76 -1.24
N SER A 13 13.78 7.57 -1.48
CA SER A 13 13.16 6.25 -1.35
C SER A 13 12.42 6.05 0.00
N ARG A 14 12.94 6.63 1.09
CA ARG A 14 12.30 6.58 2.42
C ARG A 14 10.88 7.13 2.44
N HIS A 15 10.60 8.20 1.68
CA HIS A 15 9.27 8.80 1.62
C HIS A 15 8.27 7.88 0.92
N MET A 16 8.75 7.13 -0.09
CA MET A 16 7.95 6.09 -0.73
C MET A 16 7.61 4.97 0.26
N SER A 17 8.58 4.52 1.06
CA SER A 17 8.34 3.50 2.11
C SER A 17 7.32 3.98 3.14
N TRP A 18 7.41 5.22 3.60
CA TRP A 18 6.44 5.79 4.54
C TRP A 18 5.06 6.02 3.94
N LEU A 19 4.98 6.42 2.66
CA LEU A 19 3.70 6.49 1.96
C LEU A 19 2.99 5.13 1.93
N HIS A 20 3.72 4.06 1.62
CA HIS A 20 3.18 2.70 1.65
C HIS A 20 2.92 2.19 3.07
N CYS A 21 3.62 2.70 4.09
CA CYS A 21 3.33 2.44 5.49
C CYS A 21 1.94 2.97 5.87
N MET A 22 1.57 4.19 5.45
CA MET A 22 0.22 4.74 5.68
C MET A 22 -0.88 3.88 5.06
N TRP A 23 -0.65 3.34 3.86
CA TRP A 23 -1.56 2.36 3.26
C TRP A 23 -1.71 1.12 4.15
N GLY A 24 -0.61 0.59 4.67
CA GLY A 24 -0.60 -0.58 5.54
C GLY A 24 -1.35 -0.36 6.86
N ILE A 25 -1.29 0.82 7.44
CA ILE A 25 -2.08 1.19 8.63
C ILE A 25 -3.58 1.06 8.31
N GLY A 26 -4.03 1.62 7.19
CA GLY A 26 -5.43 1.49 6.77
C GLY A 26 -5.86 0.05 6.55
N ALA A 27 -5.03 -0.74 5.88
CA ALA A 27 -5.26 -2.17 5.63
C ALA A 27 -5.31 -2.99 6.93
N SER A 28 -4.55 -2.61 7.96
CA SER A 28 -4.55 -3.26 9.27
C SER A 28 -5.80 -2.91 10.09
N VAL A 29 -6.23 -1.66 10.06
CA VAL A 29 -7.38 -1.17 10.85
C VAL A 29 -8.72 -1.71 10.33
N GLY A 30 -8.86 -1.85 9.01
CA GLY A 30 -10.11 -2.31 8.37
C GLY A 30 -10.66 -3.61 8.93
N PRO A 31 -9.90 -4.71 8.96
CA PRO A 31 -10.33 -5.99 9.52
C PRO A 31 -10.67 -5.92 11.01
N TYR A 32 -9.98 -5.10 11.81
CA TYR A 32 -10.34 -4.90 13.23
C TYR A 32 -11.70 -4.23 13.40
N ILE A 33 -12.01 -3.20 12.61
CA ILE A 33 -13.33 -2.55 12.60
C ILE A 33 -14.42 -3.59 12.26
N MET A 34 -14.16 -4.40 11.24
CA MET A 34 -15.10 -5.44 10.83
C MET A 34 -15.24 -6.53 11.88
N GLY A 35 -14.14 -7.01 12.47
CA GLY A 35 -14.15 -7.98 13.57
C GLY A 35 -14.95 -7.49 14.77
N ALA A 36 -14.74 -6.25 15.19
CA ALA A 36 -15.49 -5.62 16.27
C ALA A 36 -16.98 -5.50 15.94
N ALA A 37 -17.34 -5.15 14.70
CA ALA A 37 -18.74 -5.08 14.29
C ALA A 37 -19.42 -6.45 14.30
N LEU A 38 -18.71 -7.51 13.93
CA LEU A 38 -19.22 -8.89 13.96
C LEU A 38 -19.40 -9.41 15.38
N SER A 39 -18.48 -9.08 16.31
CA SER A 39 -18.57 -9.52 17.71
C SER A 39 -19.68 -8.83 18.52
N THR A 40 -20.14 -7.65 18.11
CA THR A 40 -21.16 -6.86 18.84
C THR A 40 -22.60 -7.08 18.36
N ASN A 41 -22.92 -8.14 17.64
CA ASN A 41 -24.24 -8.39 17.03
C ASN A 41 -24.75 -7.27 16.09
N ALA A 42 -23.95 -6.23 15.84
CA ALA A 42 -24.31 -5.14 14.93
C ALA A 42 -24.21 -5.54 13.47
N GLY A 43 -23.60 -6.69 13.22
CA GLY A 43 -23.42 -7.29 11.90
C GLY A 43 -22.46 -6.53 10.99
N TRP A 44 -22.16 -7.11 9.85
CA TRP A 44 -21.24 -6.55 8.87
C TRP A 44 -21.64 -5.17 8.31
N HIS A 45 -22.96 -4.88 8.31
CA HIS A 45 -23.47 -3.57 7.88
C HIS A 45 -22.91 -2.42 8.71
N MET A 46 -22.74 -2.61 10.03
CA MET A 46 -22.19 -1.59 10.91
C MET A 46 -20.71 -1.33 10.60
N GLY A 47 -19.94 -2.40 10.34
CA GLY A 47 -18.54 -2.28 9.92
C GLY A 47 -18.40 -1.42 8.66
N TYR A 48 -19.20 -1.67 7.63
CA TYR A 48 -19.20 -0.86 6.40
C TYR A 48 -19.67 0.57 6.63
N ARG A 49 -20.63 0.82 7.51
CA ARG A 49 -21.06 2.19 7.86
C ARG A 49 -19.94 2.99 8.49
N VAL A 50 -19.19 2.40 9.42
CA VAL A 50 -18.02 3.06 10.06
C VAL A 50 -16.95 3.37 9.03
N ILE A 51 -16.59 2.40 8.19
CA ILE A 51 -15.58 2.59 7.13
C ILE A 51 -16.08 3.67 6.14
N GLY A 52 -17.34 3.64 5.74
CA GLY A 52 -17.94 4.63 4.85
C GLY A 52 -17.89 6.04 5.42
N LEU A 53 -18.18 6.21 6.71
CA LEU A 53 -18.06 7.50 7.37
C LEU A 53 -16.62 8.03 7.38
N ILE A 54 -15.67 7.17 7.69
CA ILE A 54 -14.23 7.52 7.64
C ILE A 54 -13.85 7.96 6.22
N GLN A 55 -14.32 7.26 5.19
CA GLN A 55 -14.07 7.61 3.78
C GLN A 55 -14.67 8.97 3.40
N ILE A 56 -15.88 9.28 3.86
CA ILE A 56 -16.53 10.59 3.61
C ILE A 56 -15.70 11.71 4.23
N VAL A 57 -15.29 11.56 5.49
CA VAL A 57 -14.44 12.54 6.19
C VAL A 57 -13.10 12.72 5.46
N LEU A 58 -12.45 11.63 5.08
CA LEU A 58 -11.19 11.68 4.34
C LEU A 58 -11.35 12.37 2.99
N THR A 59 -12.43 12.08 2.26
CA THR A 59 -12.75 12.72 0.99
C THR A 59 -12.95 14.23 1.17
N ALA A 60 -13.67 14.65 2.21
CA ALA A 60 -13.85 16.05 2.52
C ALA A 60 -12.51 16.75 2.82
N ILE A 61 -11.63 16.12 3.60
CA ILE A 61 -10.28 16.64 3.89
C ILE A 61 -9.48 16.80 2.59
N ILE A 62 -9.50 15.81 1.70
CA ILE A 62 -8.80 15.87 0.41
C ILE A 62 -9.34 17.01 -0.45
N LEU A 63 -10.67 17.15 -0.57
CA LEU A 63 -11.28 18.22 -1.33
C LEU A 63 -10.92 19.60 -0.79
N LEU A 64 -10.93 19.79 0.52
CA LEU A 64 -10.51 21.04 1.16
C LEU A 64 -9.01 21.33 0.98
N SER A 65 -8.19 20.30 0.81
CA SER A 65 -6.75 20.44 0.58
C SER A 65 -6.37 20.74 -0.88
N LEU A 66 -7.30 20.57 -1.85
CA LEU A 66 -7.01 20.77 -3.28
C LEU A 66 -6.33 22.12 -3.61
N PRO A 67 -6.68 23.28 -3.00
CA PRO A 67 -6.01 24.53 -3.28
C PRO A 67 -4.50 24.50 -2.99
N LEU A 68 -4.07 23.70 -1.99
CA LEU A 68 -2.65 23.58 -1.61
C LEU A 68 -1.82 22.86 -2.69
N TRP A 69 -2.45 22.07 -3.55
CA TRP A 69 -1.77 21.27 -4.58
C TRP A 69 -1.53 22.05 -5.88
N LYS A 70 -2.20 23.20 -6.09
CA LYS A 70 -2.07 23.99 -7.32
C LYS A 70 -0.65 24.49 -7.58
N SER A 71 0.05 24.95 -6.55
CA SER A 71 1.43 25.41 -6.69
C SER A 71 2.41 24.28 -6.97
N ALA A 72 2.20 23.11 -6.35
CA ALA A 72 3.01 21.92 -6.58
C ALA A 72 2.80 21.37 -8.01
N ALA A 73 1.57 21.40 -8.53
CA ALA A 73 1.26 20.97 -9.89
C ALA A 73 1.93 21.85 -10.94
N ALA A 74 1.90 23.16 -10.78
CA ALA A 74 2.54 24.10 -11.72
C ALA A 74 4.06 23.88 -11.82
N ASN A 75 4.72 23.63 -10.69
CA ASN A 75 6.15 23.31 -10.66
C ASN A 75 6.47 21.94 -11.30
N ALA A 76 5.61 20.95 -11.09
CA ALA A 76 5.75 19.62 -11.68
C ALA A 76 5.56 19.64 -13.20
N GLU A 77 4.58 20.41 -13.72
CA GLU A 77 4.38 20.57 -15.16
C GLU A 77 5.54 21.27 -15.86
N ALA A 78 6.17 22.24 -15.23
CA ALA A 78 7.35 22.91 -15.77
C ALA A 78 8.55 21.95 -15.89
N GLN A 79 8.72 21.05 -14.92
CA GLN A 79 9.77 20.02 -14.96
C GLN A 79 9.45 18.87 -15.92
N THR A 80 8.20 18.47 -16.07
CA THR A 80 7.79 17.37 -16.94
C THR A 80 7.87 17.77 -18.43
N LYS A 81 7.65 19.03 -18.78
CA LYS A 81 7.85 19.56 -20.14
C LYS A 81 9.30 19.56 -20.60
N ALA A 82 10.25 19.58 -19.65
CA ALA A 82 11.69 19.49 -19.93
C ALA A 82 12.20 18.04 -20.05
N SER A 83 11.40 17.02 -19.73
CA SER A 83 11.87 15.65 -19.63
C SER A 83 10.94 14.66 -20.33
N ALA A 84 11.48 14.04 -21.36
CA ALA A 84 11.18 12.73 -21.93
C ALA A 84 9.86 12.53 -22.69
N LYS A 85 10.03 12.34 -23.99
CA LYS A 85 9.13 11.57 -24.85
C LYS A 85 8.70 10.28 -24.12
N ALA A 86 7.40 10.09 -23.95
CA ALA A 86 6.88 8.88 -23.33
C ALA A 86 7.37 7.64 -24.10
N LEU A 87 8.05 6.74 -23.41
CA LEU A 87 8.56 5.49 -23.99
C LEU A 87 7.38 4.59 -24.38
N THR A 88 7.49 3.96 -25.55
CA THR A 88 6.54 2.93 -25.95
C THR A 88 6.73 1.66 -25.11
N LEU A 89 5.69 0.83 -24.98
CA LEU A 89 5.79 -0.46 -24.24
C LEU A 89 6.94 -1.33 -24.76
N LYS A 90 7.19 -1.34 -26.07
CA LYS A 90 8.31 -2.09 -26.65
C LYS A 90 9.67 -1.58 -26.18
N GLU A 91 9.85 -0.28 -26.06
CA GLU A 91 11.07 0.34 -25.57
C GLU A 91 11.27 0.03 -24.08
N ILE A 92 10.20 0.09 -23.28
CA ILE A 92 10.24 -0.27 -21.84
C ILE A 92 10.68 -1.73 -21.67
N PHE A 93 10.11 -2.68 -22.41
CA PHE A 93 10.49 -4.09 -22.35
C PHE A 93 11.92 -4.40 -22.84
N ARG A 94 12.55 -3.48 -23.56
CA ARG A 94 13.96 -3.59 -23.99
C ARG A 94 14.95 -3.14 -22.92
N ILE A 95 14.49 -2.40 -21.91
CA ILE A 95 15.37 -1.95 -20.82
C ILE A 95 15.84 -3.19 -20.02
N PRO A 96 17.15 -3.41 -19.84
CA PRO A 96 17.65 -4.54 -19.07
C PRO A 96 17.10 -4.54 -17.65
N GLY A 97 16.65 -5.70 -17.16
CA GLY A 97 16.11 -5.86 -15.81
C GLY A 97 14.61 -5.59 -15.67
N VAL A 98 13.97 -4.82 -16.56
CA VAL A 98 12.53 -4.48 -16.43
C VAL A 98 11.64 -5.71 -16.38
N LYS A 99 11.92 -6.72 -17.20
CA LYS A 99 11.13 -7.97 -17.20
C LYS A 99 11.21 -8.69 -15.85
N ALA A 100 12.41 -8.76 -15.26
CA ALA A 100 12.60 -9.38 -13.95
C ALA A 100 11.84 -8.62 -12.86
N VAL A 101 11.94 -7.28 -12.86
CA VAL A 101 11.20 -6.43 -11.92
C VAL A 101 9.69 -6.63 -12.04
N LEU A 102 9.16 -6.66 -13.27
CA LEU A 102 7.72 -6.88 -13.50
C LEU A 102 7.25 -8.24 -12.99
N ILE A 103 8.01 -9.31 -13.27
CA ILE A 103 7.68 -10.66 -12.79
C ILE A 103 7.72 -10.72 -11.26
N THR A 104 8.78 -10.20 -10.65
CA THR A 104 8.92 -10.16 -9.19
C THR A 104 7.78 -9.37 -8.54
N PHE A 105 7.44 -8.22 -9.09
CA PHE A 105 6.35 -7.39 -8.59
C PHE A 105 4.99 -8.08 -8.77
N PHE A 106 4.76 -8.75 -9.89
CA PHE A 106 3.56 -9.55 -10.11
C PHE A 106 3.42 -10.67 -9.07
N CYS A 107 4.49 -11.45 -8.84
CA CYS A 107 4.48 -12.51 -7.82
C CYS A 107 4.23 -11.96 -6.42
N TYR A 108 4.88 -10.86 -6.07
CA TYR A 108 4.67 -10.18 -4.79
C TYR A 108 3.21 -9.73 -4.62
N CYS A 109 2.65 -9.02 -5.60
CA CYS A 109 1.27 -8.57 -5.55
C CYS A 109 0.28 -9.75 -5.48
N SER A 110 0.55 -10.82 -6.21
CA SER A 110 -0.30 -12.03 -6.18
C SER A 110 -0.31 -12.66 -4.79
N LEU A 111 0.83 -12.79 -4.15
CA LEU A 111 0.94 -13.31 -2.78
C LEU A 111 0.21 -12.39 -1.78
N GLU A 112 0.46 -11.09 -1.83
CA GLU A 112 -0.15 -10.11 -0.93
C GLU A 112 -1.67 -10.09 -1.08
N GLN A 113 -2.18 -10.05 -2.31
CA GLN A 113 -3.62 -10.02 -2.59
C GLN A 113 -4.30 -11.35 -2.24
N THR A 114 -3.69 -12.48 -2.56
CA THR A 114 -4.26 -13.78 -2.22
C THR A 114 -4.38 -13.95 -0.71
N THR A 115 -3.33 -13.62 0.03
CA THR A 115 -3.36 -13.70 1.50
C THR A 115 -4.38 -12.72 2.07
N GLY A 116 -4.36 -11.46 1.63
CA GLY A 116 -5.27 -10.42 2.13
C GLY A 116 -6.75 -10.72 1.89
N LEU A 117 -7.09 -11.31 0.74
CA LEU A 117 -8.47 -11.61 0.38
C LEU A 117 -8.98 -12.93 0.96
N TRP A 118 -8.14 -13.95 1.03
CA TRP A 118 -8.60 -15.32 1.29
C TRP A 118 -8.23 -15.86 2.67
N ALA A 119 -7.26 -15.25 3.39
CA ALA A 119 -6.80 -15.79 4.68
C ALA A 119 -7.94 -15.92 5.68
N SER A 120 -8.76 -14.89 5.89
CA SER A 120 -9.90 -14.95 6.81
C SER A 120 -10.91 -16.00 6.39
N SER A 121 -11.28 -16.05 5.10
CA SER A 121 -12.24 -17.04 4.59
C SER A 121 -11.71 -18.46 4.75
N TYR A 122 -10.43 -18.70 4.49
CA TYR A 122 -9.80 -19.99 4.71
C TYR A 122 -9.83 -20.42 6.18
N LEU A 123 -9.51 -19.50 7.10
CA LEU A 123 -9.51 -19.77 8.53
C LEU A 123 -10.92 -20.10 9.05
N VAL A 124 -11.93 -19.39 8.57
CA VAL A 124 -13.33 -19.66 8.95
C VAL A 124 -13.83 -20.98 8.34
N LEU A 125 -13.72 -21.15 7.02
CA LEU A 125 -14.36 -22.24 6.30
C LEU A 125 -13.60 -23.56 6.43
N ALA A 126 -12.27 -23.53 6.41
CA ALA A 126 -11.45 -24.75 6.45
C ALA A 126 -10.95 -25.12 7.84
N LYS A 127 -10.82 -24.14 8.75
CA LYS A 127 -10.30 -24.35 10.11
C LYS A 127 -11.36 -24.14 11.21
N GLY A 128 -12.56 -23.70 10.89
CA GLY A 128 -13.64 -23.48 11.85
C GLY A 128 -13.37 -22.38 12.87
N ILE A 129 -12.46 -21.43 12.56
CA ILE A 129 -12.11 -20.33 13.45
C ILE A 129 -13.23 -19.29 13.39
N ALA A 130 -13.58 -18.69 14.55
CA ALA A 130 -14.59 -17.65 14.62
C ALA A 130 -14.22 -16.45 13.72
N PRO A 131 -15.21 -15.85 13.00
CA PRO A 131 -14.94 -14.80 12.01
C PRO A 131 -14.17 -13.59 12.57
N GLU A 132 -14.46 -13.17 13.79
CA GLU A 132 -13.76 -12.07 14.47
C GLU A 132 -12.28 -12.39 14.74
N THR A 133 -11.98 -13.63 15.13
CA THR A 133 -10.60 -14.10 15.34
C THR A 133 -9.86 -14.21 14.02
N ALA A 134 -10.51 -14.72 12.97
CA ALA A 134 -9.94 -14.81 11.63
C ALA A 134 -9.64 -13.41 11.04
N ALA A 135 -10.50 -12.42 11.29
CA ALA A 135 -10.24 -11.03 10.94
C ALA A 135 -9.03 -10.46 11.67
N GLY A 136 -8.85 -10.81 12.95
CA GLY A 136 -7.66 -10.46 13.72
C GLY A 136 -6.35 -11.00 13.12
N PHE A 137 -6.34 -12.25 12.68
CA PHE A 137 -5.19 -12.84 11.98
C PHE A 137 -4.88 -12.15 10.65
N ALA A 138 -5.90 -11.78 9.88
CA ALA A 138 -5.72 -10.97 8.67
C ALA A 138 -5.09 -9.60 8.98
N SER A 139 -5.52 -8.96 10.07
CA SER A 139 -4.91 -7.71 10.53
C SER A 139 -3.43 -7.87 10.89
N LEU A 140 -3.05 -8.96 11.58
CA LEU A 140 -1.65 -9.24 11.91
C LEU A 140 -0.75 -9.35 10.68
N PHE A 141 -1.26 -9.95 9.59
CA PHE A 141 -0.54 -9.97 8.32
C PHE A 141 -0.24 -8.57 7.80
N PHE A 142 -1.23 -7.68 7.78
CA PHE A 142 -1.04 -6.30 7.34
C PHE A 142 -0.19 -5.47 8.31
N ILE A 143 -0.26 -5.73 9.62
CA ILE A 143 0.63 -5.13 10.63
C ILE A 143 2.09 -5.52 10.33
N GLY A 144 2.35 -6.78 10.00
CA GLY A 144 3.68 -7.26 9.62
C GLY A 144 4.23 -6.52 8.39
N ILE A 145 3.42 -6.40 7.33
CA ILE A 145 3.77 -5.63 6.12
C ILE A 145 4.05 -4.16 6.46
N THR A 146 3.19 -3.55 7.28
CA THR A 146 3.32 -2.14 7.69
C THR A 146 4.59 -1.91 8.48
N ALA A 147 4.87 -2.77 9.46
CA ALA A 147 6.09 -2.71 10.26
C ALA A 147 7.35 -2.89 9.40
N GLY A 148 7.34 -3.84 8.46
CA GLY A 148 8.43 -4.03 7.51
C GLY A 148 8.68 -2.78 6.66
N ARG A 149 7.63 -2.16 6.12
CA ARG A 149 7.72 -0.90 5.33
C ARG A 149 8.23 0.27 6.17
N ALA A 150 7.78 0.39 7.43
CA ALA A 150 8.28 1.39 8.35
C ALA A 150 9.78 1.20 8.62
N LEU A 151 10.20 -0.03 8.97
CA LEU A 151 11.60 -0.37 9.20
C LEU A 151 12.46 -0.09 7.96
N CYS A 152 12.01 -0.47 6.76
CA CYS A 152 12.69 -0.14 5.52
C CYS A 152 12.89 1.37 5.35
N GLY A 153 11.89 2.19 5.69
CA GLY A 153 12.01 3.65 5.65
C GLY A 153 13.13 4.20 6.54
N PHE A 154 13.38 3.59 7.69
CA PHE A 154 14.50 3.95 8.56
C PHE A 154 15.84 3.34 8.12
N LEU A 155 15.83 2.09 7.64
CA LEU A 155 17.04 1.41 7.19
C LEU A 155 17.66 2.06 5.97
N THR A 156 16.86 2.62 5.06
CA THR A 156 17.33 3.40 3.90
C THR A 156 18.07 4.70 4.27
N LEU A 157 18.09 5.10 5.53
CA LEU A 157 18.98 6.17 6.00
C LEU A 157 20.45 5.74 6.09
N LYS A 158 20.70 4.43 6.27
CA LYS A 158 22.06 3.87 6.44
C LYS A 158 22.48 3.00 5.24
N TRP A 159 21.55 2.33 4.59
CA TRP A 159 21.80 1.39 3.52
C TRP A 159 21.22 1.90 2.19
N ASN A 160 21.93 1.62 1.10
CA ASN A 160 21.45 1.96 -0.22
C ASN A 160 20.40 0.92 -0.71
N ASP A 161 19.63 1.31 -1.74
CA ASP A 161 18.55 0.47 -2.27
C ASP A 161 19.01 -0.92 -2.72
N THR A 162 20.23 -1.02 -3.28
CA THR A 162 20.82 -2.30 -3.70
C THR A 162 21.11 -3.22 -2.53
N GLN A 163 21.61 -2.68 -1.42
CA GLN A 163 21.85 -3.45 -0.19
C GLN A 163 20.54 -3.92 0.42
N MET A 164 19.52 -3.04 0.47
CA MET A 164 18.19 -3.38 0.97
C MET A 164 17.55 -4.52 0.17
N VAL A 165 17.62 -4.47 -1.16
CA VAL A 165 17.11 -5.55 -2.02
C VAL A 165 17.85 -6.87 -1.76
N ARG A 166 19.19 -6.83 -1.65
CA ARG A 166 19.97 -8.05 -1.37
C ARG A 166 19.62 -8.69 -0.03
N ILE A 167 19.45 -7.88 1.02
CA ILE A 167 19.05 -8.37 2.35
C ILE A 167 17.65 -8.99 2.25
N GLY A 168 16.69 -8.31 1.65
CA GLY A 168 15.33 -8.82 1.54
C GLY A 168 15.17 -10.07 0.66
N VAL A 169 16.13 -10.38 -0.20
CA VAL A 169 16.13 -11.62 -0.99
C VAL A 169 16.69 -12.81 -0.19
N VAL A 170 17.57 -12.54 0.80
CA VAL A 170 18.24 -13.58 1.59
C VAL A 170 17.45 -13.93 2.86
N THR A 171 16.61 -13.02 3.37
CA THR A 171 15.75 -13.22 4.57
C THR A 171 14.40 -13.82 4.20
#